data_45cd7d04164fa5e39b3f0d18639b875d
#
_entry.id   45cd7d04164fa5e39b3f0d18639b875d
#
_cell.length_a   1.000
_cell.length_b   1.000
_cell.length_c   1.000
_cell.angle_alpha   90.00
_cell.angle_beta   90.00
_cell.angle_gamma   90.00
#
_symmetry.space_group_name_H-M   'P 1'
#
loop_
_entity.id
_entity.type
_entity.pdbx_description
1 polymer ?
#
loop_
_entity_poly.entity_id
_entity_poly.type
_entity_poly.pdbx_seq_one_letter_code
_entity_poly.pdbx_strand_id
1 'polypeptide(L)'
;MHKQNRKELYKQLPQETKDKMAWNKGKLLTPNETIFTENSHYSNELVKQRIVSQSLLDYKCVKCGIDNWQGESIVLDLDHINGNNLDNRLTNLRFLCPNCHSQTDTYKGRNKNTGKIKVSDEQLLTALKNNATIRQALQEVGLAAKGGNYERAKKLNASVVK
;
A
#
# COMPACT_ATOMS: atom_id res chain seq x y z
N MET A 1 -26.11 21.85 24.55
CA MET A 1 -26.28 20.58 23.82
C MET A 1 -25.86 19.43 24.71
N HIS A 2 -26.80 18.57 25.12
CA HIS A 2 -26.54 17.43 26.04
C HIS A 2 -25.62 16.40 25.37
N LYS A 3 -24.46 16.13 25.96
CA LYS A 3 -23.65 14.96 25.65
C LYS A 3 -24.43 13.73 26.10
N GLN A 4 -25.23 13.14 25.23
CA GLN A 4 -25.84 11.84 25.50
C GLN A 4 -24.75 10.84 25.82
N ASN A 5 -24.91 10.16 26.96
CA ASN A 5 -23.95 9.19 27.46
C ASN A 5 -23.78 8.04 26.44
N ARG A 6 -22.61 7.95 25.80
CA ARG A 6 -22.27 6.90 24.81
C ARG A 6 -22.62 5.47 25.28
N LYS A 7 -22.60 5.24 26.60
CA LYS A 7 -22.95 3.93 27.18
C LYS A 7 -24.42 3.62 27.04
N GLU A 8 -25.29 4.61 27.20
CA GLU A 8 -26.75 4.42 27.04
C GLU A 8 -27.13 4.23 25.57
N LEU A 9 -26.49 4.97 24.66
CA LEU A 9 -26.68 4.79 23.23
C LEU A 9 -26.25 3.39 22.77
N TYR A 10 -25.13 2.85 23.29
CA TYR A 10 -24.67 1.52 22.98
C TYR A 10 -25.66 0.43 23.43
N LYS A 11 -26.31 0.60 24.61
CA LYS A 11 -27.31 -0.36 25.11
C LYS A 11 -28.52 -0.49 24.18
N GLN A 12 -28.88 0.57 23.47
CA GLN A 12 -30.04 0.62 22.55
C GLN A 12 -29.75 0.07 21.17
N LEU A 13 -28.50 -0.22 20.82
CA LEU A 13 -28.14 -0.76 19.51
C LEU A 13 -28.64 -2.20 19.33
N PRO A 14 -29.06 -2.60 18.10
CA PRO A 14 -29.35 -3.96 17.74
C PRO A 14 -28.16 -4.90 18.05
N GLN A 15 -28.44 -6.14 18.41
CA GLN A 15 -27.41 -7.12 18.77
C GLN A 15 -26.39 -7.32 17.63
N GLU A 16 -26.84 -7.40 16.38
CA GLU A 16 -25.97 -7.50 15.19
C GLU A 16 -24.95 -6.33 15.11
N THR A 17 -25.37 -5.13 15.46
CA THR A 17 -24.49 -3.96 15.48
C THR A 17 -23.48 -4.04 16.64
N LYS A 18 -23.92 -4.54 17.81
CA LYS A 18 -23.04 -4.81 18.95
C LYS A 18 -22.00 -5.87 18.61
N ASP A 19 -22.40 -6.93 17.91
CA ASP A 19 -21.50 -8.02 17.51
C ASP A 19 -20.47 -7.53 16.48
N LYS A 20 -20.86 -6.70 15.50
CA LYS A 20 -19.93 -6.03 14.58
C LYS A 20 -18.94 -5.11 15.30
N MET A 21 -19.41 -4.39 16.33
CA MET A 21 -18.55 -3.56 17.17
C MET A 21 -17.60 -4.38 18.04
N ALA A 22 -18.08 -5.50 18.60
CA ALA A 22 -17.27 -6.44 19.36
C ALA A 22 -16.21 -7.11 18.49
N TRP A 23 -16.54 -7.49 17.24
CA TRP A 23 -15.59 -8.01 16.27
C TRP A 23 -14.50 -7.01 15.93
N ASN A 24 -14.85 -5.73 15.74
CA ASN A 24 -13.88 -4.65 15.55
C ASN A 24 -13.01 -4.41 16.81
N LYS A 25 -13.57 -4.58 18.00
CA LYS A 25 -12.83 -4.50 19.27
C LYS A 25 -11.83 -5.66 19.42
N GLY A 26 -12.18 -6.86 18.92
CA GLY A 26 -11.27 -8.00 18.86
C GLY A 26 -10.06 -7.76 17.92
N LYS A 27 -10.23 -7.00 16.83
CA LYS A 27 -9.12 -6.57 15.97
C LYS A 27 -8.13 -5.63 16.67
N LEU A 28 -8.59 -4.85 17.64
CA LEU A 28 -7.73 -4.00 18.48
C LEU A 28 -6.91 -4.82 19.49
N LEU A 29 -7.27 -6.08 19.73
CA LEU A 29 -6.56 -7.00 20.62
C LEU A 29 -5.47 -7.82 19.90
N THR A 30 -5.30 -7.65 18.59
CA THR A 30 -4.21 -8.31 17.86
C THR A 30 -2.87 -7.89 18.45
N PRO A 31 -1.99 -8.84 18.81
CA PRO A 31 -0.68 -8.53 19.38
C PRO A 31 0.17 -7.67 18.43
N ASN A 32 0.97 -6.78 19.00
CA ASN A 32 1.84 -5.89 18.21
C ASN A 32 2.83 -6.67 17.34
N GLU A 33 3.31 -7.82 17.83
CA GLU A 33 4.23 -8.71 17.12
C GLU A 33 3.66 -9.24 15.80
N THR A 34 2.33 -9.32 15.70
CA THR A 34 1.64 -9.74 14.48
C THR A 34 1.45 -8.57 13.49
N ILE A 35 1.31 -7.35 14.02
CA ILE A 35 1.07 -6.14 13.20
C ILE A 35 2.39 -5.58 12.70
N PHE A 36 3.38 -5.40 13.60
CA PHE A 36 4.65 -4.74 13.32
C PHE A 36 5.74 -5.72 12.86
N THR A 37 5.43 -6.43 11.79
CA THR A 37 6.31 -7.43 11.18
C THR A 37 6.54 -7.15 9.69
N GLU A 38 7.53 -7.80 9.12
CA GLU A 38 7.74 -7.87 7.68
C GLU A 38 6.65 -8.77 7.04
N ASN A 39 6.20 -8.43 5.83
CA ASN A 39 5.10 -9.08 5.12
C ASN A 39 3.74 -9.02 5.86
N SER A 40 3.52 -7.94 6.60
CA SER A 40 2.27 -7.65 7.29
C SER A 40 1.19 -7.19 6.31
N HIS A 41 0.01 -7.82 6.34
CA HIS A 41 -1.14 -7.46 5.50
C HIS A 41 -2.12 -6.50 6.17
N TYR A 42 -1.75 -5.90 7.29
CA TYR A 42 -2.58 -4.90 7.97
C TYR A 42 -2.57 -3.59 7.19
N SER A 43 -3.74 -2.94 7.10
CA SER A 43 -3.85 -1.65 6.42
C SER A 43 -3.06 -0.56 7.14
N ASN A 44 -2.49 0.38 6.37
CA ASN A 44 -1.74 1.51 6.92
C ASN A 44 -2.53 2.32 7.95
N GLU A 45 -3.86 2.42 7.75
CA GLU A 45 -4.73 3.13 8.68
C GLU A 45 -4.79 2.43 10.04
N LEU A 46 -4.92 1.11 10.07
CA LEU A 46 -4.92 0.32 11.32
C LEU A 46 -3.56 0.39 12.01
N VAL A 47 -2.47 0.27 11.24
CA VAL A 47 -1.09 0.40 11.74
C VAL A 47 -0.89 1.78 12.37
N LYS A 48 -1.27 2.86 11.67
CA LYS A 48 -1.19 4.23 12.16
C LYS A 48 -1.99 4.43 13.45
N GLN A 49 -3.24 3.98 13.47
CA GLN A 49 -4.10 4.07 14.67
C GLN A 49 -3.47 3.35 15.86
N ARG A 50 -2.87 2.18 15.65
CA ARG A 50 -2.19 1.42 16.70
C ARG A 50 -0.97 2.18 17.24
N ILE A 51 -0.13 2.73 16.36
CA ILE A 51 1.04 3.53 16.72
C ILE A 51 0.63 4.73 17.57
N VAL A 52 -0.36 5.49 17.12
CA VAL A 52 -0.84 6.68 17.83
C VAL A 52 -1.49 6.33 19.16
N SER A 53 -2.36 5.30 19.21
CA SER A 53 -3.07 4.92 20.44
C SER A 53 -2.17 4.37 21.54
N GLN A 54 -1.01 3.81 21.17
CA GLN A 54 -0.03 3.24 22.10
C GLN A 54 1.25 4.09 22.22
N SER A 55 1.29 5.25 21.56
CA SER A 55 2.46 6.15 21.57
C SER A 55 3.78 5.43 21.22
N LEU A 56 3.73 4.53 20.20
CA LEU A 56 4.89 3.73 19.81
C LEU A 56 5.93 4.53 19.03
N LEU A 57 5.53 5.64 18.40
CA LEU A 57 6.40 6.61 17.73
C LEU A 57 5.92 8.01 18.09
N ASP A 58 6.83 8.97 18.13
CA ASP A 58 6.52 10.39 18.32
C ASP A 58 5.64 10.90 17.15
N TYR A 59 4.48 11.46 17.47
CA TYR A 59 3.58 12.01 16.45
C TYR A 59 4.05 13.39 15.99
N LYS A 60 5.19 13.42 15.29
CA LYS A 60 5.76 14.61 14.65
C LYS A 60 6.46 14.25 13.35
N CYS A 61 6.56 15.21 12.43
CA CYS A 61 7.30 14.98 11.19
C CYS A 61 8.79 14.80 11.48
N VAL A 62 9.35 13.61 11.21
CA VAL A 62 10.79 13.33 11.51
C VAL A 62 11.74 14.16 10.63
N LYS A 63 11.26 14.74 9.51
CA LYS A 63 12.09 15.53 8.60
C LYS A 63 12.17 17.01 8.95
N CYS A 64 11.05 17.63 9.36
CA CYS A 64 11.00 19.06 9.68
C CYS A 64 10.53 19.38 11.10
N GLY A 65 10.20 18.36 11.92
CA GLY A 65 9.83 18.51 13.32
C GLY A 65 8.41 19.04 13.58
N ILE A 66 7.64 19.36 12.52
CA ILE A 66 6.30 19.95 12.68
C ILE A 66 5.29 18.93 13.19
N ASP A 67 4.44 19.33 14.11
CA ASP A 67 3.30 18.58 14.64
C ASP A 67 1.99 19.39 14.62
N ASN A 68 2.10 20.70 14.38
CA ASN A 68 0.98 21.64 14.23
C ASN A 68 1.20 22.58 13.04
N TRP A 69 0.10 23.14 12.53
CA TRP A 69 0.12 24.14 11.48
C TRP A 69 -0.93 25.22 11.79
N GLN A 70 -0.50 26.47 11.87
CA GLN A 70 -1.38 27.60 12.18
C GLN A 70 -2.19 27.43 13.48
N GLY A 71 -1.60 26.78 14.49
CA GLY A 71 -2.26 26.55 15.79
C GLY A 71 -3.10 25.25 15.85
N GLU A 72 -3.27 24.54 14.74
CA GLU A 72 -4.02 23.29 14.68
C GLU A 72 -3.10 22.09 14.52
N SER A 73 -3.50 20.94 15.08
CA SER A 73 -2.75 19.70 14.94
C SER A 73 -2.75 19.25 13.48
N ILE A 74 -1.57 19.04 12.90
CA ILE A 74 -1.42 18.60 11.51
C ILE A 74 -1.66 17.10 11.39
N VAL A 75 -2.37 16.68 10.33
CA VAL A 75 -2.47 15.26 9.99
C VAL A 75 -1.18 14.81 9.34
N LEU A 76 -0.46 13.90 10.02
CA LEU A 76 0.76 13.31 9.50
C LEU A 76 0.47 12.01 8.74
N ASP A 77 1.24 11.75 7.70
CA ASP A 77 1.21 10.48 6.96
C ASP A 77 2.15 9.47 7.60
N LEU A 78 1.73 8.20 7.66
CA LEU A 78 2.63 7.09 7.98
C LEU A 78 3.36 6.67 6.72
N ASP A 79 4.67 6.76 6.73
CA ASP A 79 5.55 6.45 5.59
C ASP A 79 6.44 5.24 5.90
N HIS A 80 6.60 4.37 4.90
CA HIS A 80 7.52 3.24 4.94
C HIS A 80 8.87 3.66 4.35
N ILE A 81 9.92 3.68 5.17
CA ILE A 81 11.25 4.18 4.79
C ILE A 81 11.78 3.49 3.53
N ASN A 82 11.62 2.17 3.45
CA ASN A 82 12.04 1.37 2.30
C ASN A 82 11.03 1.35 1.13
N GLY A 83 9.87 1.99 1.28
CA GLY A 83 8.79 2.02 0.28
C GLY A 83 8.01 0.72 0.12
N ASN A 84 8.26 -0.29 0.97
CA ASN A 84 7.49 -1.54 1.00
C ASN A 84 6.35 -1.42 2.01
N ASN A 85 5.12 -1.29 1.54
CA ASN A 85 3.92 -1.14 2.36
C ASN A 85 3.51 -2.42 3.13
N LEU A 86 4.20 -3.53 2.93
CA LEU A 86 4.02 -4.76 3.71
C LEU A 86 5.02 -4.89 4.86
N ASP A 87 6.03 -4.02 4.93
CA ASP A 87 7.03 -4.03 5.98
C ASP A 87 6.65 -3.04 7.09
N ASN A 88 5.80 -3.50 8.01
CA ASN A 88 5.28 -2.70 9.11
C ASN A 88 6.18 -2.71 10.36
N ARG A 89 7.43 -3.16 10.28
CA ARG A 89 8.36 -3.05 11.42
C ARG A 89 8.49 -1.59 11.86
N LEU A 90 8.43 -1.33 13.16
CA LEU A 90 8.51 0.04 13.71
C LEU A 90 9.77 0.80 13.25
N THR A 91 10.88 0.07 13.06
CA THR A 91 12.14 0.64 12.54
C THR A 91 12.06 1.10 11.09
N ASN A 92 11.07 0.61 10.33
CA ASN A 92 10.80 0.99 8.94
C ASN A 92 9.67 2.03 8.80
N LEU A 93 9.05 2.44 9.91
CA LEU A 93 7.91 3.35 9.92
C LEU A 93 8.32 4.73 10.47
N ARG A 94 7.75 5.77 9.88
CA ARG A 94 7.94 7.15 10.34
C ARG A 94 6.73 8.01 10.03
N PHE A 95 6.55 9.09 10.79
CA PHE A 95 5.58 10.13 10.49
C PHE A 95 6.20 11.26 9.68
N LEU A 96 5.52 11.66 8.62
CA LEU A 96 5.88 12.81 7.78
C LEU A 96 4.68 13.74 7.59
N CYS A 97 4.94 15.04 7.58
CA CYS A 97 3.91 15.97 7.10
C CYS A 97 3.71 15.80 5.57
N PRO A 98 2.56 16.19 5.02
CA PRO A 98 2.28 16.02 3.58
C PRO A 98 3.35 16.62 2.67
N ASN A 99 3.91 17.77 3.04
CA ASN A 99 4.97 18.41 2.26
C ASN A 99 6.27 17.59 2.26
N CYS A 100 6.72 17.12 3.41
CA CYS A 100 7.93 16.29 3.50
C CYS A 100 7.71 14.91 2.88
N HIS A 101 6.51 14.33 3.02
CA HIS A 101 6.15 13.06 2.41
C HIS A 101 6.17 13.17 0.87
N SER A 102 5.63 14.24 0.30
CA SER A 102 5.63 14.46 -1.15
C SER A 102 7.03 14.53 -1.78
N GLN A 103 8.07 14.80 -0.98
CA GLN A 103 9.46 14.92 -1.40
C GLN A 103 10.28 13.64 -1.18
N THR A 104 9.66 12.55 -0.71
CA THR A 104 10.37 11.27 -0.57
C THR A 104 10.49 10.55 -1.91
N ASP A 105 11.55 9.76 -2.07
CA ASP A 105 11.76 8.93 -3.27
C ASP A 105 10.69 7.84 -3.40
N THR A 106 10.05 7.48 -2.28
CA THR A 106 9.00 6.45 -2.19
C THR A 106 7.60 6.99 -2.45
N TYR A 107 7.43 8.32 -2.50
CA TYR A 107 6.12 8.98 -2.61
C TYR A 107 5.32 8.50 -3.82
N LYS A 108 4.06 8.07 -3.57
CA LYS A 108 3.14 7.55 -4.60
C LYS A 108 3.77 6.48 -5.50
N GLY A 109 4.72 5.72 -4.95
CA GLY A 109 5.37 4.62 -5.65
C GLY A 109 6.42 5.07 -6.67
N ARG A 110 7.05 6.25 -6.51
CA ARG A 110 8.17 6.69 -7.37
C ARG A 110 9.30 5.66 -7.42
N ASN A 111 9.63 5.03 -6.30
CA ASN A 111 10.64 3.97 -6.21
C ASN A 111 10.08 2.59 -6.57
N LYS A 112 8.78 2.48 -6.82
CA LYS A 112 8.28 1.28 -7.48
C LYS A 112 8.97 1.27 -8.84
N ASN A 113 10.20 0.72 -8.85
CA ASN A 113 10.59 -0.14 -9.94
C ASN A 113 9.46 -1.18 -10.00
N THR A 114 8.31 -0.76 -10.51
CA THR A 114 7.46 -1.69 -11.20
C THR A 114 8.46 -2.24 -12.18
N GLY A 115 8.97 -3.43 -11.87
CA GLY A 115 9.79 -4.16 -12.80
C GLY A 115 8.94 -4.32 -14.05
N LYS A 116 8.83 -3.25 -14.82
CA LYS A 116 8.47 -3.35 -16.21
C LYS A 116 9.61 -4.14 -16.75
N ILE A 117 9.41 -5.46 -16.78
CA ILE A 117 10.30 -6.36 -17.46
C ILE A 117 10.54 -5.69 -18.80
N LYS A 118 11.71 -5.07 -18.96
CA LYS A 118 12.08 -4.40 -20.20
C LYS A 118 12.49 -5.51 -21.16
N VAL A 119 11.48 -6.12 -21.77
CA VAL A 119 11.70 -7.10 -22.83
C VAL A 119 11.97 -6.31 -24.09
N SER A 120 13.13 -6.54 -24.71
CA SER A 120 13.44 -5.98 -26.02
C SER A 120 12.53 -6.54 -27.11
N ASP A 121 12.42 -5.86 -28.25
CA ASP A 121 11.66 -6.38 -29.40
C ASP A 121 12.25 -7.69 -29.91
N GLU A 122 13.57 -7.84 -29.87
CA GLU A 122 14.26 -9.08 -30.25
C GLU A 122 13.91 -10.27 -29.35
N GLN A 123 13.90 -10.06 -28.03
CA GLN A 123 13.48 -11.08 -27.05
C GLN A 123 12.03 -11.49 -27.27
N LEU A 124 11.15 -10.53 -27.50
CA LEU A 124 9.74 -10.80 -27.76
C LEU A 124 9.53 -11.50 -29.10
N LEU A 125 10.27 -11.13 -30.14
CA LEU A 125 10.24 -11.80 -31.43
C LEU A 125 10.72 -13.25 -31.34
N THR A 126 11.77 -13.51 -30.58
CA THR A 126 12.26 -14.86 -30.33
C THR A 126 11.20 -15.71 -29.64
N ALA A 127 10.56 -15.18 -28.59
CA ALA A 127 9.47 -15.86 -27.91
C ALA A 127 8.24 -16.08 -28.83
N LEU A 128 7.91 -15.12 -29.71
CA LEU A 128 6.83 -15.27 -30.70
C LEU A 128 7.09 -16.38 -31.73
N LYS A 129 8.36 -16.60 -32.11
CA LYS A 129 8.75 -17.71 -33.00
C LYS A 129 8.69 -19.09 -32.31
N ASN A 130 8.97 -19.12 -31.03
CA ASN A 130 9.05 -20.36 -30.25
C ASN A 130 7.69 -20.83 -29.71
N ASN A 131 6.65 -19.99 -29.73
CA ASN A 131 5.37 -20.29 -29.15
C ASN A 131 4.24 -20.29 -30.18
N ALA A 132 3.29 -21.19 -29.99
CA ALA A 132 2.11 -21.31 -30.88
C ALA A 132 1.14 -20.11 -30.76
N THR A 133 1.17 -19.38 -29.64
CA THR A 133 0.26 -18.25 -29.39
C THR A 133 1.00 -17.04 -28.82
N ILE A 134 0.49 -15.83 -29.15
CA ILE A 134 0.98 -14.56 -28.57
C ILE A 134 0.91 -14.58 -27.05
N ARG A 135 -0.13 -15.21 -26.49
CA ARG A 135 -0.31 -15.30 -25.04
C ARG A 135 0.84 -16.07 -24.37
N GLN A 136 1.21 -17.21 -24.93
CA GLN A 136 2.33 -18.03 -24.43
C GLN A 136 3.66 -17.30 -24.56
N ALA A 137 3.91 -16.65 -25.71
CA ALA A 137 5.12 -15.87 -25.92
C ALA A 137 5.25 -14.71 -24.90
N LEU A 138 4.17 -13.99 -24.63
CA LEU A 138 4.17 -12.92 -23.62
C LEU A 138 4.42 -13.46 -22.20
N GLN A 139 3.85 -14.62 -21.86
CA GLN A 139 4.04 -15.28 -20.57
C GLN A 139 5.49 -15.78 -20.40
N GLU A 140 6.09 -16.34 -21.45
CA GLU A 140 7.50 -16.80 -21.45
C GLU A 140 8.46 -15.66 -21.09
N VAL A 141 8.25 -14.47 -21.68
CA VAL A 141 9.09 -13.30 -21.38
C VAL A 141 8.60 -12.50 -20.14
N GLY A 142 7.66 -13.04 -19.37
CA GLY A 142 7.17 -12.44 -18.14
C GLY A 142 6.26 -11.21 -18.34
N LEU A 143 5.75 -10.99 -19.54
CA LEU A 143 4.83 -9.88 -19.84
C LEU A 143 3.38 -10.31 -19.65
N ALA A 144 2.55 -9.40 -19.10
CA ALA A 144 1.10 -9.63 -19.03
C ALA A 144 0.50 -9.68 -20.45
N ALA A 145 -0.26 -10.75 -20.74
CA ALA A 145 -0.91 -10.97 -22.04
C ALA A 145 -2.20 -10.14 -22.19
N LYS A 146 -2.07 -8.81 -22.05
CA LYS A 146 -3.19 -7.84 -22.16
C LYS A 146 -2.71 -6.45 -22.59
N GLY A 147 -3.66 -5.65 -23.09
CA GLY A 147 -3.45 -4.24 -23.42
C GLY A 147 -2.27 -4.00 -24.36
N GLY A 148 -1.46 -3.00 -24.09
CA GLY A 148 -0.35 -2.57 -24.95
C GLY A 148 0.69 -3.66 -25.24
N ASN A 149 0.92 -4.62 -24.34
CA ASN A 149 1.83 -5.74 -24.59
C ASN A 149 1.31 -6.64 -25.72
N TYR A 150 0.00 -6.91 -25.72
CA TYR A 150 -0.62 -7.75 -26.75
C TYR A 150 -0.60 -7.07 -28.10
N GLU A 151 -0.89 -5.77 -28.17
CA GLU A 151 -0.84 -5.00 -29.42
C GLU A 151 0.61 -4.86 -29.96
N ARG A 152 1.58 -4.68 -29.06
CA ARG A 152 3.01 -4.70 -29.43
C ARG A 152 3.42 -6.05 -30.05
N ALA A 153 3.03 -7.15 -29.39
CA ALA A 153 3.33 -8.49 -29.89
C ALA A 153 2.67 -8.78 -31.25
N LYS A 154 1.42 -8.36 -31.45
CA LYS A 154 0.74 -8.46 -32.75
C LYS A 154 1.49 -7.72 -33.86
N LYS A 155 1.90 -6.46 -33.59
CA LYS A 155 2.65 -5.64 -34.58
C LYS A 155 3.96 -6.31 -34.95
N LEU A 156 4.70 -6.81 -33.97
CA LEU A 156 5.97 -7.50 -34.20
C LEU A 156 5.76 -8.82 -34.96
N ASN A 157 4.75 -9.60 -34.63
CA ASN A 157 4.46 -10.85 -35.33
C ASN A 157 4.07 -10.60 -36.80
N ALA A 158 3.31 -9.56 -37.07
CA ALA A 158 2.93 -9.17 -38.42
C ALA A 158 4.11 -8.66 -39.28
N SER A 159 5.18 -8.15 -38.65
CA SER A 159 6.40 -7.69 -39.36
C SER A 159 7.32 -8.84 -39.78
N VAL A 160 7.16 -10.03 -39.22
CA VAL A 160 8.00 -11.22 -39.52
C VAL A 160 7.39 -12.10 -40.61
N VAL A 161 6.11 -11.96 -40.90
CA VAL A 161 5.36 -12.77 -41.90
C VAL A 161 5.43 -12.12 -43.32
N LYS A 162 6.22 -11.06 -43.49
CA LYS A 162 6.59 -10.50 -44.78
C LYS A 162 7.99 -10.95 -45.13
#